data_6d7c2a1c00ec268f2cdd60cd12640b6a
#
_entry.id   6d7c2a1c00ec268f2cdd60cd12640b6a
#
_cell.length_a   1.000
_cell.length_b   1.000
_cell.length_c   1.000
_cell.angle_alpha   90.00
_cell.angle_beta   90.00
_cell.angle_gamma   90.00
#
_symmetry.space_group_name_H-M   'P 1'
#
loop_
_entity.id
_entity.type
_entity.pdbx_description
1 polymer ?
#
loop_
_entity_poly.entity_id
_entity_poly.type
_entity_poly.pdbx_seq_one_letter_code
_entity_poly.pdbx_strand_id
1 'polypeptide(L)'
;LRFSDNPIKSAYLINKADFVACHQFPFMNKVDILKIAKPGATFLLNAPYAAEEVWNHLPIEVQEEIIAKKLNFYSINAVEVARETGMGQRINTVMQTCFFAISNILPKDEAIAQIKNAIKKTYSKKGDAIVQKNFAAVDASLAHLHKVEYPSAVTSTFHRQAPVPANAPEFVKKLTAELIADRGDQLPVSAFGEVVDGTWPTGTTQYEKRCIATEIPVWDPAVCIQCGKCSLVCPHGVIRMKIASEEELKNAPAGFKSAAYKGKEFAGKQFIWQMSPEDCTGCGICVSACPAKNKADPSKKAINMDHIENHLEE
;
A
#
# COMPACT_ATOMS: atom_id res chain seq x y z
N LEU A 1 16.16 7.32 7.73
CA LEU A 1 16.88 7.43 8.99
C LEU A 1 18.37 7.36 8.74
N ARG A 2 19.17 8.03 9.55
CA ARG A 2 20.63 7.92 9.60
C ARG A 2 21.04 7.62 11.03
N PHE A 3 21.97 6.69 11.17
CA PHE A 3 22.59 6.35 12.44
C PHE A 3 24.08 6.56 12.32
N SER A 4 24.71 7.17 13.31
CA SER A 4 26.16 7.44 13.32
C SER A 4 26.63 7.66 14.76
N ASP A 5 27.84 7.17 15.07
CA ASP A 5 28.53 7.46 16.33
C ASP A 5 28.99 8.91 16.42
N ASN A 6 29.05 9.59 15.26
CA ASN A 6 29.40 11.01 15.18
C ASN A 6 28.14 11.88 14.98
N PRO A 7 28.14 13.16 15.40
CA PRO A 7 27.04 14.07 15.16
C PRO A 7 26.69 14.20 13.68
N ILE A 8 25.41 13.98 13.34
CA ILE A 8 24.92 14.10 11.97
C ILE A 8 24.62 15.58 11.67
N LYS A 9 25.36 16.18 10.73
CA LYS A 9 25.23 17.58 10.33
C LYS A 9 24.70 17.70 8.88
N SER A 10 23.77 16.86 8.47
CA SER A 10 23.25 16.89 7.10
C SER A 10 21.74 17.02 7.07
N ALA A 11 21.24 17.97 6.29
CA ALA A 11 19.80 18.21 6.06
C ALA A 11 19.29 17.63 4.72
N TYR A 12 20.17 17.03 3.91
CA TYR A 12 19.82 16.47 2.60
C TYR A 12 19.23 15.06 2.71
N LEU A 13 18.49 14.64 1.69
CA LEU A 13 17.89 13.33 1.58
C LEU A 13 18.95 12.22 1.48
N ILE A 14 18.57 11.00 1.83
CA ILE A 14 19.42 9.82 1.68
C ILE A 14 19.40 9.42 0.20
N ASN A 15 20.56 9.41 -0.43
CA ASN A 15 20.78 8.97 -1.81
C ASN A 15 21.60 7.67 -1.90
N LYS A 16 22.14 7.18 -0.78
CA LYS A 16 22.82 5.89 -0.65
C LYS A 16 22.46 5.27 0.69
N ALA A 17 21.87 4.10 0.68
CA ALA A 17 21.35 3.41 1.86
C ALA A 17 22.00 2.04 2.05
N ASP A 18 22.34 1.73 3.30
CA ASP A 18 22.82 0.40 3.72
C ASP A 18 21.64 -0.55 4.00
N PHE A 19 20.45 0.01 4.19
CA PHE A 19 19.20 -0.72 4.43
C PHE A 19 18.05 -0.05 3.67
N VAL A 20 17.31 -0.83 2.89
CA VAL A 20 16.09 -0.39 2.19
C VAL A 20 14.94 -1.29 2.60
N ALA A 21 13.80 -0.71 2.98
CA ALA A 21 12.59 -1.46 3.28
C ALA A 21 11.42 -1.00 2.40
N CYS A 22 10.70 -1.95 1.83
CA CYS A 22 9.47 -1.71 1.11
C CYS A 22 8.29 -2.32 1.88
N HIS A 23 7.39 -1.47 2.35
CA HIS A 23 6.24 -1.88 3.16
C HIS A 23 5.02 -2.26 2.33
N GLN A 24 5.00 -1.93 1.04
CA GLN A 24 3.91 -2.19 0.12
C GLN A 24 4.45 -2.85 -1.14
N PHE A 25 4.15 -4.11 -1.35
CA PHE A 25 4.64 -4.90 -2.48
C PHE A 25 4.39 -4.24 -3.85
N PRO A 26 3.20 -3.63 -4.12
CA PRO A 26 2.93 -2.98 -5.40
C PRO A 26 3.93 -1.88 -5.81
N PHE A 27 4.71 -1.32 -4.86
CA PHE A 27 5.77 -0.37 -5.21
C PHE A 27 6.90 -1.00 -6.03
N MET A 28 7.12 -2.31 -5.92
CA MET A 28 8.09 -3.00 -6.77
C MET A 28 7.76 -2.88 -8.25
N ASN A 29 6.47 -2.81 -8.57
CA ASN A 29 5.98 -2.70 -9.95
C ASN A 29 5.97 -1.26 -10.49
N LYS A 30 6.21 -0.24 -9.67
CA LYS A 30 6.02 1.17 -10.05
C LYS A 30 7.18 2.08 -9.72
N VAL A 31 7.84 1.87 -8.59
CA VAL A 31 8.82 2.80 -8.04
C VAL A 31 10.19 2.15 -8.00
N ASP A 32 11.20 2.89 -8.43
CA ASP A 32 12.60 2.46 -8.35
C ASP A 32 13.15 2.69 -6.93
N ILE A 33 12.72 1.84 -5.99
CA ILE A 33 13.09 1.94 -4.58
C ILE A 33 14.58 1.55 -4.37
N LEU A 34 15.06 0.60 -5.15
CA LEU A 34 16.41 0.04 -4.97
C LEU A 34 17.51 0.92 -5.54
N LYS A 35 17.19 1.98 -6.31
CA LYS A 35 18.19 2.92 -6.86
C LYS A 35 19.14 3.47 -5.80
N ILE A 36 18.65 3.69 -4.57
CA ILE A 36 19.44 4.22 -3.45
C ILE A 36 20.22 3.15 -2.67
N ALA A 37 19.97 1.86 -2.91
CA ALA A 37 20.64 0.79 -2.21
C ALA A 37 22.12 0.73 -2.62
N LYS A 38 23.04 0.67 -1.63
CA LYS A 38 24.46 0.39 -1.84
C LYS A 38 24.65 -1.06 -2.25
N PRO A 39 25.76 -1.41 -2.94
CA PRO A 39 26.18 -2.81 -3.08
C PRO A 39 26.29 -3.49 -1.72
N GLY A 40 25.73 -4.69 -1.59
CA GLY A 40 25.70 -5.45 -0.33
C GLY A 40 24.69 -4.94 0.71
N ALA A 41 23.87 -3.93 0.40
CA ALA A 41 22.85 -3.46 1.32
C ALA A 41 21.82 -4.53 1.67
N THR A 42 21.16 -4.37 2.80
CA THR A 42 20.02 -5.20 3.20
C THR A 42 18.74 -4.65 2.59
N PHE A 43 17.96 -5.51 1.92
CA PHE A 43 16.65 -5.20 1.38
C PHE A 43 15.59 -6.03 2.11
N LEU A 44 14.61 -5.37 2.71
CA LEU A 44 13.47 -5.97 3.39
C LEU A 44 12.18 -5.67 2.64
N LEU A 45 11.46 -6.70 2.22
CA LEU A 45 10.21 -6.58 1.47
C LEU A 45 9.04 -7.17 2.27
N ASN A 46 7.99 -6.37 2.48
CA ASN A 46 6.69 -6.90 2.88
C ASN A 46 5.98 -7.42 1.63
N ALA A 47 5.82 -8.74 1.53
CA ALA A 47 5.22 -9.41 0.38
C ALA A 47 4.12 -10.39 0.83
N PRO A 48 3.03 -10.52 0.04
CA PRO A 48 1.98 -11.50 0.31
C PRO A 48 2.35 -12.93 -0.14
N TYR A 49 3.59 -13.14 -0.58
CA TYR A 49 4.11 -14.40 -1.14
C TYR A 49 5.09 -15.05 -0.18
N ALA A 50 5.20 -16.38 -0.26
CA ALA A 50 6.24 -17.13 0.44
C ALA A 50 7.64 -16.71 -0.03
N ALA A 51 8.65 -16.91 0.83
CA ALA A 51 10.02 -16.48 0.53
C ALA A 51 10.60 -17.17 -0.72
N GLU A 52 10.18 -18.41 -0.99
CA GLU A 52 10.57 -19.20 -2.14
C GLU A 52 9.94 -18.73 -3.45
N GLU A 53 8.80 -18.04 -3.36
CA GLU A 53 7.99 -17.60 -4.51
C GLU A 53 8.15 -16.12 -4.82
N VAL A 54 8.49 -15.29 -3.82
CA VAL A 54 8.52 -13.83 -3.93
C VAL A 54 9.38 -13.34 -5.10
N TRP A 55 10.48 -14.06 -5.41
CA TRP A 55 11.37 -13.74 -6.52
C TRP A 55 10.64 -13.71 -7.87
N ASN A 56 9.74 -14.66 -8.11
CA ASN A 56 9.01 -14.80 -9.37
C ASN A 56 7.97 -13.69 -9.60
N HIS A 57 7.62 -12.96 -8.54
CA HIS A 57 6.67 -11.83 -8.58
C HIS A 57 7.36 -10.46 -8.71
N LEU A 58 8.69 -10.43 -8.86
CA LEU A 58 9.45 -9.20 -9.04
C LEU A 58 9.67 -8.89 -10.52
N PRO A 59 9.55 -7.63 -10.97
CA PRO A 59 9.86 -7.24 -12.35
C PRO A 59 11.35 -7.39 -12.67
N ILE A 60 11.65 -7.44 -13.96
CA ILE A 60 13.02 -7.58 -14.51
C ILE A 60 13.98 -6.60 -13.84
N GLU A 61 13.64 -5.32 -13.80
CA GLU A 61 14.52 -4.25 -13.29
C GLU A 61 14.85 -4.41 -11.80
N VAL A 62 13.90 -4.93 -11.02
CA VAL A 62 14.11 -5.20 -9.59
C VAL A 62 15.04 -6.39 -9.41
N GLN A 63 14.86 -7.47 -10.18
CA GLN A 63 15.73 -8.63 -10.14
C GLN A 63 17.17 -8.27 -10.58
N GLU A 64 17.30 -7.47 -11.65
CA GLU A 64 18.62 -6.96 -12.12
C GLU A 64 19.35 -6.18 -11.02
N GLU A 65 18.65 -5.27 -10.32
CA GLU A 65 19.26 -4.48 -9.27
C GLU A 65 19.66 -5.32 -8.05
N ILE A 66 18.84 -6.28 -7.63
CA ILE A 66 19.17 -7.20 -6.53
C ILE A 66 20.44 -7.99 -6.86
N ILE A 67 20.53 -8.54 -8.07
CA ILE A 67 21.68 -9.31 -8.53
C ILE A 67 22.93 -8.42 -8.65
N ALA A 68 22.82 -7.29 -9.37
CA ALA A 68 23.96 -6.41 -9.64
C ALA A 68 24.55 -5.82 -8.37
N LYS A 69 23.70 -5.46 -7.41
CA LYS A 69 24.13 -4.91 -6.11
C LYS A 69 24.40 -5.97 -5.06
N LYS A 70 24.15 -7.26 -5.35
CA LYS A 70 24.31 -8.39 -4.42
C LYS A 70 23.62 -8.12 -3.08
N LEU A 71 22.35 -7.75 -3.12
CA LEU A 71 21.62 -7.36 -1.94
C LEU A 71 21.36 -8.54 -1.01
N ASN A 72 21.40 -8.29 0.30
CA ASN A 72 20.92 -9.23 1.30
C ASN A 72 19.41 -9.13 1.35
N PHE A 73 18.71 -9.98 0.60
CA PHE A 73 17.28 -9.90 0.41
C PHE A 73 16.53 -10.69 1.48
N TYR A 74 15.57 -10.03 2.14
CA TYR A 74 14.68 -10.60 3.15
C TYR A 74 13.23 -10.29 2.81
N SER A 75 12.34 -11.23 3.12
CA SER A 75 10.89 -11.11 2.91
C SER A 75 10.13 -11.50 4.17
N ILE A 76 8.96 -10.89 4.35
CA ILE A 76 7.98 -11.20 5.39
C ILE A 76 6.58 -10.88 4.87
N ASN A 77 5.57 -11.70 5.21
CA ASN A 77 4.17 -11.31 5.09
C ASN A 77 3.71 -10.63 6.38
N ALA A 78 4.05 -9.35 6.52
CA ALA A 78 3.76 -8.58 7.73
C ALA A 78 2.25 -8.37 7.98
N VAL A 79 1.44 -8.40 6.92
CA VAL A 79 -0.02 -8.27 7.01
C VAL A 79 -0.62 -9.51 7.65
N GLU A 80 -0.17 -10.69 7.26
CA GLU A 80 -0.59 -11.96 7.84
C GLU A 80 -0.18 -12.06 9.32
N VAL A 81 1.08 -11.77 9.63
CA VAL A 81 1.59 -11.73 11.02
C VAL A 81 0.76 -10.77 11.89
N ALA A 82 0.42 -9.58 11.37
CA ALA A 82 -0.40 -8.62 12.10
C ALA A 82 -1.84 -9.13 12.31
N ARG A 83 -2.40 -9.84 11.34
CA ARG A 83 -3.74 -10.44 11.41
C ARG A 83 -3.80 -11.56 12.45
N GLU A 84 -2.86 -12.50 12.41
CA GLU A 84 -2.76 -13.64 13.34
C GLU A 84 -2.56 -13.20 14.80
N THR A 85 -1.78 -12.14 15.01
CA THR A 85 -1.53 -11.59 16.36
C THR A 85 -2.60 -10.62 16.84
N GLY A 86 -3.68 -10.45 16.05
CA GLY A 86 -4.81 -9.58 16.39
C GLY A 86 -4.51 -8.08 16.32
N MET A 87 -3.46 -7.70 15.57
CA MET A 87 -3.10 -6.31 15.27
C MET A 87 -3.88 -5.74 14.07
N GLY A 88 -4.67 -6.56 13.36
CA GLY A 88 -5.39 -6.19 12.15
C GLY A 88 -4.43 -5.87 11.01
N GLN A 89 -4.53 -4.68 10.43
CA GLN A 89 -3.65 -4.24 9.32
C GLN A 89 -2.43 -3.43 9.79
N ARG A 90 -2.13 -3.42 11.09
CA ARG A 90 -1.07 -2.59 11.67
C ARG A 90 0.28 -3.30 11.61
N ILE A 91 0.98 -3.16 10.52
CA ILE A 91 2.28 -3.81 10.28
C ILE A 91 3.49 -3.05 10.86
N ASN A 92 3.31 -1.87 11.44
CA ASN A 92 4.43 -1.03 11.89
C ASN A 92 5.34 -1.73 12.91
N THR A 93 4.76 -2.40 13.92
CA THR A 93 5.53 -3.13 14.93
C THR A 93 6.28 -4.31 14.30
N VAL A 94 5.65 -5.02 13.36
CA VAL A 94 6.24 -6.14 12.63
C VAL A 94 7.46 -5.67 11.82
N MET A 95 7.28 -4.65 10.97
CA MET A 95 8.35 -4.13 10.11
C MET A 95 9.49 -3.50 10.92
N GLN A 96 9.19 -2.79 12.02
CA GLN A 96 10.20 -2.24 12.92
C GLN A 96 11.02 -3.36 13.58
N THR A 97 10.37 -4.44 14.00
CA THR A 97 11.06 -5.60 14.59
C THR A 97 12.01 -6.24 13.57
N CYS A 98 11.54 -6.45 12.34
CA CYS A 98 12.38 -6.98 11.26
C CYS A 98 13.59 -6.07 10.98
N PHE A 99 13.36 -4.74 10.91
CA PHE A 99 14.44 -3.78 10.71
C PHE A 99 15.55 -3.96 11.74
N PHE A 100 15.23 -3.94 13.03
CA PHE A 100 16.23 -4.08 14.08
C PHE A 100 16.85 -5.48 14.14
N ALA A 101 16.12 -6.51 13.72
CA ALA A 101 16.65 -7.87 13.70
C ALA A 101 17.77 -8.11 12.67
N ILE A 102 17.74 -7.36 11.53
CA ILE A 102 18.65 -7.62 10.40
C ILE A 102 19.49 -6.40 10.00
N SER A 103 19.31 -5.23 10.63
CA SER A 103 20.10 -4.02 10.30
C SER A 103 21.48 -3.97 10.94
N ASN A 104 21.73 -4.79 11.95
CA ASN A 104 22.99 -4.81 12.74
C ASN A 104 23.34 -3.44 13.39
N ILE A 105 22.37 -2.55 13.59
CA ILE A 105 22.58 -1.26 14.26
C ILE A 105 22.75 -1.45 15.77
N LEU A 106 22.01 -2.40 16.33
CA LEU A 106 22.08 -2.83 17.73
C LEU A 106 22.16 -4.36 17.79
N PRO A 107 22.72 -4.95 18.87
CA PRO A 107 22.59 -6.37 19.12
C PRO A 107 21.11 -6.77 19.10
N LYS A 108 20.77 -7.85 18.38
CA LYS A 108 19.38 -8.27 18.14
C LYS A 108 18.57 -8.38 19.41
N ASP A 109 19.10 -9.04 20.44
CA ASP A 109 18.37 -9.28 21.70
C ASP A 109 18.13 -8.00 22.47
N GLU A 110 19.10 -7.09 22.46
CA GLU A 110 18.97 -5.75 23.05
C GLU A 110 17.88 -4.94 22.31
N ALA A 111 17.92 -4.93 20.99
CA ALA A 111 16.93 -4.22 20.18
C ALA A 111 15.51 -4.74 20.46
N ILE A 112 15.31 -6.05 20.52
CA ILE A 112 14.01 -6.66 20.82
C ILE A 112 13.55 -6.32 22.24
N ALA A 113 14.45 -6.35 23.23
CA ALA A 113 14.13 -5.94 24.59
C ALA A 113 13.69 -4.47 24.65
N GLN A 114 14.38 -3.57 23.96
CA GLN A 114 14.02 -2.15 23.89
C GLN A 114 12.69 -1.92 23.17
N ILE A 115 12.38 -2.64 22.08
CA ILE A 115 11.08 -2.59 21.43
C ILE A 115 9.97 -3.00 22.40
N LYS A 116 10.12 -4.11 23.11
CA LYS A 116 9.13 -4.59 24.09
C LYS A 116 8.96 -3.58 25.25
N ASN A 117 10.04 -2.98 25.74
CA ASN A 117 9.98 -1.92 26.75
C ASN A 117 9.21 -0.68 26.24
N ALA A 118 9.48 -0.24 25.03
CA ALA A 118 8.78 0.88 24.40
C ALA A 118 7.28 0.60 24.21
N ILE A 119 6.94 -0.60 23.77
CA ILE A 119 5.55 -1.09 23.66
C ILE A 119 4.85 -1.02 25.04
N LYS A 120 5.47 -1.56 26.08
CA LYS A 120 4.93 -1.52 27.43
C LYS A 120 4.70 -0.09 27.90
N LYS A 121 5.68 0.79 27.73
CA LYS A 121 5.57 2.22 28.10
C LYS A 121 4.44 2.93 27.34
N THR A 122 4.25 2.62 26.07
CA THR A 122 3.27 3.30 25.19
C THR A 122 1.85 2.81 25.42
N TYR A 123 1.68 1.49 25.61
CA TYR A 123 0.36 0.84 25.57
C TYR A 123 -0.15 0.36 26.91
N SER A 124 0.65 0.41 28.02
CA SER A 124 0.18 -0.04 29.34
C SER A 124 -1.11 0.64 29.81
N LYS A 125 -1.27 1.94 29.47
CA LYS A 125 -2.50 2.69 29.80
C LYS A 125 -3.74 2.21 29.03
N LYS A 126 -3.56 1.43 27.96
CA LYS A 126 -4.65 0.87 27.13
C LYS A 126 -5.03 -0.57 27.52
N GLY A 127 -4.35 -1.12 28.52
CA GLY A 127 -4.59 -2.45 29.08
C GLY A 127 -3.56 -3.51 28.63
N ASP A 128 -3.32 -4.48 29.48
CA ASP A 128 -2.31 -5.53 29.27
C ASP A 128 -2.58 -6.39 28.03
N ALA A 129 -3.84 -6.61 27.67
CA ALA A 129 -4.20 -7.37 26.47
C ALA A 129 -3.62 -6.75 25.19
N ILE A 130 -3.54 -5.41 25.10
CA ILE A 130 -2.95 -4.71 23.94
C ILE A 130 -1.43 -4.84 23.96
N VAL A 131 -0.81 -4.77 25.14
CA VAL A 131 0.64 -4.97 25.30
C VAL A 131 1.02 -6.38 24.87
N GLN A 132 0.28 -7.41 25.31
CA GLN A 132 0.55 -8.81 24.96
C GLN A 132 0.38 -9.08 23.45
N LYS A 133 -0.63 -8.50 22.79
CA LYS A 133 -0.78 -8.59 21.34
C LYS A 133 0.42 -8.01 20.59
N ASN A 134 0.94 -6.87 21.03
CA ASN A 134 2.13 -6.28 20.43
C ASN A 134 3.39 -7.12 20.70
N PHE A 135 3.53 -7.73 21.87
CA PHE A 135 4.62 -8.66 22.15
C PHE A 135 4.55 -9.89 21.25
N ALA A 136 3.35 -10.49 21.11
CA ALA A 136 3.14 -11.61 20.21
C ALA A 136 3.51 -11.24 18.75
N ALA A 137 3.18 -10.02 18.32
CA ALA A 137 3.57 -9.55 16.98
C ALA A 137 5.09 -9.42 16.83
N VAL A 138 5.82 -8.98 17.86
CA VAL A 138 7.30 -8.93 17.86
C VAL A 138 7.87 -10.34 17.71
N ASP A 139 7.38 -11.29 18.52
CA ASP A 139 7.91 -12.66 18.52
C ASP A 139 7.58 -13.39 17.20
N ALA A 140 6.35 -13.25 16.70
CA ALA A 140 5.93 -13.79 15.42
C ALA A 140 6.71 -13.19 14.23
N SER A 141 7.05 -11.89 14.29
CA SER A 141 7.85 -11.24 13.23
C SER A 141 9.18 -11.93 12.99
N LEU A 142 9.84 -12.36 14.06
CA LEU A 142 11.14 -13.04 13.96
C LEU A 142 11.03 -14.45 13.38
N ALA A 143 9.90 -15.13 13.63
CA ALA A 143 9.64 -16.47 13.11
C ALA A 143 9.29 -16.46 11.61
N HIS A 144 8.65 -15.38 11.14
CA HIS A 144 8.18 -15.23 9.75
C HIS A 144 9.11 -14.38 8.87
N LEU A 145 10.24 -13.92 9.41
CA LEU A 145 11.26 -13.19 8.64
C LEU A 145 12.20 -14.18 7.96
N HIS A 146 12.18 -14.23 6.64
CA HIS A 146 12.97 -15.18 5.86
C HIS A 146 13.98 -14.46 4.97
N LYS A 147 15.20 -15.02 4.89
CA LYS A 147 16.16 -14.64 3.85
C LYS A 147 15.73 -15.29 2.54
N VAL A 148 15.70 -14.49 1.49
CA VAL A 148 15.34 -14.95 0.15
C VAL A 148 16.61 -15.33 -0.59
N GLU A 149 16.73 -16.58 -0.99
CA GLU A 149 17.76 -17.03 -1.91
C GLU A 149 17.29 -16.77 -3.34
N TYR A 150 18.13 -16.17 -4.16
CA TYR A 150 17.80 -15.81 -5.53
C TYR A 150 18.89 -16.27 -6.51
N PRO A 151 18.50 -16.57 -7.79
CA PRO A 151 19.44 -17.01 -8.81
C PRO A 151 20.38 -15.89 -9.25
N SER A 152 21.48 -16.27 -9.89
CA SER A 152 22.46 -15.32 -10.46
C SER A 152 22.01 -14.67 -11.77
N ALA A 153 20.89 -15.09 -12.33
CA ALA A 153 20.32 -14.58 -13.57
C ALA A 153 18.86 -14.14 -13.36
N VAL A 154 18.42 -13.15 -14.13
CA VAL A 154 17.03 -12.71 -14.19
C VAL A 154 16.14 -13.82 -14.73
N THR A 155 15.03 -14.07 -14.07
CA THR A 155 14.03 -15.08 -14.46
C THR A 155 12.67 -14.48 -14.77
N SER A 156 12.43 -13.21 -14.41
CA SER A 156 11.19 -12.50 -14.68
C SER A 156 10.99 -12.27 -16.17
N THR A 157 9.74 -12.24 -16.60
CA THR A 157 9.30 -12.00 -17.98
C THR A 157 8.54 -10.68 -18.15
N PHE A 158 8.36 -9.91 -17.08
CA PHE A 158 7.61 -8.65 -17.11
C PHE A 158 8.43 -7.49 -16.58
N HIS A 159 8.14 -6.32 -17.12
CA HIS A 159 8.78 -5.05 -16.76
C HIS A 159 7.96 -4.27 -15.73
N ARG A 160 8.64 -3.37 -15.04
CA ARG A 160 7.98 -2.37 -14.18
C ARG A 160 7.00 -1.54 -15.00
N GLN A 161 5.85 -1.24 -14.43
CA GLN A 161 4.82 -0.43 -15.09
C GLN A 161 5.33 1.00 -15.38
N ALA A 162 4.92 1.55 -16.52
CA ALA A 162 5.17 2.96 -16.80
C ALA A 162 4.46 3.85 -15.75
N PRO A 163 5.08 4.97 -15.33
CA PRO A 163 4.51 5.86 -14.32
C PRO A 163 3.14 6.42 -14.70
N VAL A 164 2.88 6.58 -15.99
CA VAL A 164 1.61 7.08 -16.56
C VAL A 164 1.21 6.24 -17.77
N PRO A 165 -0.10 6.16 -18.10
CA PRO A 165 -0.57 5.37 -19.24
C PRO A 165 -0.11 5.99 -20.59
N ALA A 166 0.01 5.14 -21.61
CA ALA A 166 0.50 5.54 -22.93
C ALA A 166 -0.37 6.62 -23.62
N ASN A 167 -1.65 6.70 -23.29
CA ASN A 167 -2.57 7.71 -23.81
C ASN A 167 -2.57 9.03 -23.03
N ALA A 168 -1.69 9.20 -22.04
CA ALA A 168 -1.57 10.46 -21.32
C ALA A 168 -1.08 11.60 -22.24
N PRO A 169 -1.47 12.87 -21.97
CA PRO A 169 -0.96 14.03 -22.71
C PRO A 169 0.56 14.15 -22.63
N GLU A 170 1.16 14.82 -23.63
CA GLU A 170 2.62 15.01 -23.70
C GLU A 170 3.20 15.70 -22.47
N PHE A 171 2.52 16.71 -21.92
CA PHE A 171 2.91 17.35 -20.66
C PHE A 171 3.04 16.33 -19.52
N VAL A 172 2.04 15.45 -19.39
CA VAL A 172 2.03 14.43 -18.34
C VAL A 172 3.15 13.43 -18.55
N LYS A 173 3.42 13.00 -19.80
CA LYS A 173 4.49 12.05 -20.10
C LYS A 173 5.89 12.64 -19.85
N LYS A 174 6.10 13.91 -20.23
CA LYS A 174 7.42 14.54 -20.18
C LYS A 174 7.79 15.08 -18.79
N LEU A 175 6.81 15.57 -18.04
CA LEU A 175 7.05 16.22 -16.77
C LEU A 175 6.47 15.44 -15.59
N THR A 176 5.15 15.23 -15.58
CA THR A 176 4.47 14.56 -14.44
C THR A 176 4.98 13.14 -14.23
N ALA A 177 5.19 12.37 -15.29
CA ALA A 177 5.70 11.00 -15.21
C ALA A 177 7.09 10.92 -14.57
N GLU A 178 7.98 11.87 -14.88
CA GLU A 178 9.31 11.92 -14.30
C GLU A 178 9.27 12.28 -12.80
N LEU A 179 8.35 13.18 -12.42
CA LEU A 179 8.12 13.51 -11.00
C LEU A 179 7.54 12.31 -10.23
N ILE A 180 6.56 11.61 -10.80
CA ILE A 180 5.97 10.39 -10.21
C ILE A 180 7.04 9.30 -10.04
N ALA A 181 7.94 9.16 -11.01
CA ALA A 181 9.03 8.19 -10.98
C ALA A 181 10.20 8.60 -10.07
N ASP A 182 10.07 9.70 -9.32
CA ASP A 182 11.13 10.23 -8.45
C ASP A 182 12.44 10.52 -9.21
N ARG A 183 12.31 11.04 -10.44
CA ARG A 183 13.41 11.49 -11.32
C ARG A 183 13.36 12.98 -11.61
N GLY A 184 12.58 13.75 -10.85
CA GLY A 184 12.42 15.19 -11.02
C GLY A 184 13.75 15.97 -10.97
N ASP A 185 14.69 15.54 -10.14
CA ASP A 185 16.03 16.16 -10.03
C ASP A 185 16.89 15.99 -11.31
N GLN A 186 16.49 15.09 -12.20
CA GLN A 186 17.17 14.87 -13.49
C GLN A 186 16.61 15.76 -14.62
N LEU A 187 15.48 16.42 -14.38
CA LEU A 187 14.87 17.31 -15.34
C LEU A 187 15.64 18.63 -15.45
N PRO A 188 15.90 19.13 -16.65
CA PRO A 188 16.46 20.46 -16.81
C PRO A 188 15.42 21.52 -16.40
N VAL A 189 15.90 22.70 -15.95
CA VAL A 189 15.02 23.82 -15.58
C VAL A 189 14.05 24.19 -16.70
N SER A 190 14.49 24.08 -17.97
CA SER A 190 13.68 24.35 -19.16
C SER A 190 12.47 23.42 -19.32
N ALA A 191 12.47 22.23 -18.68
CA ALA A 191 11.31 21.34 -18.70
C ALA A 191 10.08 21.96 -18.01
N PHE A 192 10.29 22.93 -17.10
CA PHE A 192 9.24 23.67 -16.40
C PHE A 192 8.78 24.94 -17.12
N GLY A 193 9.22 25.15 -18.38
CA GLY A 193 8.91 26.35 -19.16
C GLY A 193 7.41 26.63 -19.36
N GLU A 194 6.57 25.59 -19.38
CA GLU A 194 5.12 25.72 -19.50
C GLU A 194 4.43 26.05 -18.17
N VAL A 195 5.13 25.98 -17.05
CA VAL A 195 4.58 26.13 -15.68
C VAL A 195 5.46 27.06 -14.81
N VAL A 196 6.08 28.06 -15.43
CA VAL A 196 7.02 29.01 -14.76
C VAL A 196 6.38 29.81 -13.64
N ASP A 197 5.08 30.01 -13.68
CA ASP A 197 4.30 30.73 -12.67
C ASP A 197 3.75 29.79 -11.56
N GLY A 198 4.05 28.48 -11.65
CA GLY A 198 3.54 27.47 -10.72
C GLY A 198 2.12 26.97 -11.04
N THR A 199 1.49 27.47 -12.11
CA THR A 199 0.19 26.97 -12.56
C THR A 199 0.33 25.61 -13.23
N TRP A 200 -0.36 24.60 -12.68
CA TRP A 200 -0.35 23.24 -13.21
C TRP A 200 -1.62 22.95 -14.01
N PRO A 201 -1.56 22.24 -15.15
CA PRO A 201 -2.76 21.86 -15.88
C PRO A 201 -3.75 21.07 -15.02
N THR A 202 -5.03 21.40 -15.11
CA THR A 202 -6.08 20.71 -14.34
C THR A 202 -6.35 19.30 -14.89
N GLY A 203 -6.85 18.41 -14.01
CA GLY A 203 -7.24 17.05 -14.40
C GLY A 203 -6.08 16.07 -14.59
N THR A 204 -4.84 16.44 -14.30
CA THR A 204 -3.67 15.55 -14.46
C THR A 204 -3.66 14.38 -13.48
N THR A 205 -4.34 14.49 -12.33
CA THR A 205 -4.44 13.42 -11.33
C THR A 205 -5.11 12.15 -11.85
N GLN A 206 -5.90 12.21 -12.91
CA GLN A 206 -6.47 11.02 -13.55
C GLN A 206 -5.41 10.07 -14.11
N TYR A 207 -4.20 10.56 -14.36
CA TYR A 207 -3.06 9.78 -14.85
C TYR A 207 -2.12 9.33 -13.72
N GLU A 208 -2.33 9.82 -12.49
CA GLU A 208 -1.53 9.51 -11.32
C GLU A 208 -2.17 8.40 -10.50
N LYS A 209 -2.19 7.18 -11.05
CA LYS A 209 -2.78 6.02 -10.40
C LYS A 209 -1.75 5.30 -9.53
N ARG A 210 -1.99 5.27 -8.21
CA ARG A 210 -1.04 4.67 -7.25
C ARG A 210 -1.07 3.16 -7.27
N CYS A 211 -2.25 2.52 -7.35
CA CYS A 211 -2.48 1.08 -7.36
C CYS A 211 -1.71 0.34 -6.24
N ILE A 212 -1.78 0.86 -5.01
CA ILE A 212 -1.01 0.33 -3.87
C ILE A 212 -1.81 -0.59 -2.96
N ALA A 213 -3.14 -0.62 -3.11
CA ALA A 213 -3.98 -1.49 -2.31
C ALA A 213 -3.87 -2.94 -2.78
N THR A 214 -3.62 -3.86 -1.84
CA THR A 214 -3.72 -5.31 -2.07
C THR A 214 -5.14 -5.82 -1.78
N GLU A 215 -5.85 -5.16 -0.85
CA GLU A 215 -7.25 -5.39 -0.55
C GLU A 215 -8.04 -4.08 -0.73
N ILE A 216 -9.23 -4.19 -1.28
CA ILE A 216 -10.15 -3.05 -1.53
C ILE A 216 -11.49 -3.29 -0.86
N PRO A 217 -12.27 -2.22 -0.53
CA PRO A 217 -13.61 -2.37 0.00
C PRO A 217 -14.59 -2.82 -1.09
N VAL A 218 -15.26 -3.92 -0.85
CA VAL A 218 -16.32 -4.48 -1.70
C VAL A 218 -17.67 -4.25 -1.07
N TRP A 219 -18.64 -3.80 -1.88
CA TRP A 219 -19.98 -3.42 -1.44
C TRP A 219 -20.98 -4.57 -1.59
N ASP A 220 -21.74 -4.80 -0.51
CA ASP A 220 -22.92 -5.66 -0.50
C ASP A 220 -24.20 -4.79 -0.48
N PRO A 221 -24.88 -4.67 -1.63
CA PRO A 221 -26.08 -3.85 -1.76
C PRO A 221 -27.24 -4.32 -0.88
N ALA A 222 -27.34 -5.64 -0.60
CA ALA A 222 -28.43 -6.21 0.19
C ALA A 222 -28.37 -5.80 1.67
N VAL A 223 -27.14 -5.65 2.21
CA VAL A 223 -26.89 -5.28 3.61
C VAL A 223 -26.84 -3.75 3.78
N CYS A 224 -26.50 -3.00 2.73
CA CYS A 224 -26.27 -1.56 2.80
C CYS A 224 -27.54 -0.78 3.20
N ILE A 225 -27.41 0.13 4.17
CA ILE A 225 -28.47 1.05 4.62
C ILE A 225 -28.40 2.43 3.97
N GLN A 226 -27.48 2.63 3.02
CA GLN A 226 -27.31 3.86 2.23
C GLN A 226 -27.00 5.12 3.06
N CYS A 227 -26.29 4.98 4.18
CA CYS A 227 -26.05 6.08 5.14
C CYS A 227 -24.90 7.03 4.73
N GLY A 228 -24.11 6.73 3.71
CA GLY A 228 -23.04 7.59 3.20
C GLY A 228 -21.76 7.68 4.03
N LYS A 229 -21.69 7.08 5.24
CA LYS A 229 -20.53 7.22 6.13
C LYS A 229 -19.21 6.78 5.50
N CYS A 230 -19.23 5.74 4.69
CA CYS A 230 -18.02 5.22 4.02
C CYS A 230 -17.40 6.25 3.05
N SER A 231 -18.23 6.98 2.30
CA SER A 231 -17.75 8.05 1.42
C SER A 231 -17.21 9.24 2.22
N LEU A 232 -17.90 9.60 3.30
CA LEU A 232 -17.50 10.74 4.15
C LEU A 232 -16.15 10.53 4.85
N VAL A 233 -15.86 9.30 5.29
CA VAL A 233 -14.61 9.00 6.03
C VAL A 233 -13.44 8.60 5.13
N CYS A 234 -13.66 8.43 3.82
CA CYS A 234 -12.60 8.03 2.91
C CYS A 234 -11.56 9.16 2.75
N PRO A 235 -10.30 8.97 3.19
CA PRO A 235 -9.30 10.03 3.16
C PRO A 235 -8.90 10.45 1.75
N HIS A 236 -9.14 9.59 0.76
CA HIS A 236 -8.80 9.83 -0.65
C HIS A 236 -10.02 10.13 -1.53
N GLY A 237 -11.24 10.15 -0.97
CA GLY A 237 -12.46 10.42 -1.71
C GLY A 237 -12.75 9.44 -2.84
N VAL A 238 -12.23 8.21 -2.74
CA VAL A 238 -12.36 7.19 -3.81
C VAL A 238 -13.74 6.55 -3.87
N ILE A 239 -14.53 6.67 -2.80
CA ILE A 239 -15.89 6.13 -2.74
C ILE A 239 -16.85 7.19 -3.20
N ARG A 240 -17.61 6.89 -4.26
CA ARG A 240 -18.62 7.74 -4.86
C ARG A 240 -19.99 7.09 -4.77
N MET A 241 -21.01 7.92 -4.53
CA MET A 241 -22.39 7.47 -4.49
C MET A 241 -23.21 8.32 -5.44
N LYS A 242 -24.15 7.68 -6.16
CA LYS A 242 -25.06 8.34 -7.07
C LYS A 242 -26.46 7.73 -6.96
N ILE A 243 -27.43 8.50 -7.41
CA ILE A 243 -28.79 8.05 -7.69
C ILE A 243 -28.97 8.08 -9.20
N ALA A 244 -29.47 6.99 -9.77
CA ALA A 244 -29.72 6.87 -11.21
C ALA A 244 -31.09 6.27 -11.47
N SER A 245 -31.66 6.58 -12.62
CA SER A 245 -32.83 5.89 -13.15
C SER A 245 -32.45 4.55 -13.76
N GLU A 246 -33.40 3.65 -13.97
CA GLU A 246 -33.17 2.41 -14.70
C GLU A 246 -32.73 2.66 -16.16
N GLU A 247 -33.21 3.75 -16.77
CA GLU A 247 -32.80 4.18 -18.11
C GLU A 247 -31.31 4.47 -18.19
N GLU A 248 -30.77 5.21 -17.21
CA GLU A 248 -29.36 5.55 -17.14
C GLU A 248 -28.45 4.33 -16.89
N LEU A 249 -29.03 3.25 -16.36
CA LEU A 249 -28.30 2.00 -16.07
C LEU A 249 -28.35 0.96 -17.22
N LYS A 250 -29.13 1.22 -18.28
CA LYS A 250 -29.26 0.25 -19.40
C LYS A 250 -27.94 -0.15 -20.05
N ASN A 251 -26.97 0.76 -20.06
CA ASN A 251 -25.66 0.54 -20.66
C ASN A 251 -24.56 0.27 -19.61
N ALA A 252 -24.95 -0.04 -18.37
CA ALA A 252 -23.98 -0.37 -17.34
C ALA A 252 -23.26 -1.69 -17.68
N PRO A 253 -21.97 -1.82 -17.34
CA PRO A 253 -21.23 -3.07 -17.55
C PRO A 253 -21.89 -4.27 -16.87
N ALA A 254 -21.63 -5.48 -17.39
CA ALA A 254 -22.04 -6.70 -16.72
C ALA A 254 -21.42 -6.75 -15.30
N GLY A 255 -22.22 -7.12 -14.30
CA GLY A 255 -21.76 -7.13 -12.90
C GLY A 255 -21.91 -5.81 -12.14
N PHE A 256 -22.31 -4.72 -12.81
CA PHE A 256 -22.52 -3.43 -12.17
C PHE A 256 -23.56 -3.49 -11.04
N LYS A 257 -23.14 -3.17 -9.81
CA LYS A 257 -24.00 -3.30 -8.63
C LYS A 257 -24.82 -2.03 -8.38
N SER A 258 -26.13 -2.19 -8.20
CA SER A 258 -27.05 -1.16 -7.76
C SER A 258 -28.06 -1.72 -6.74
N ALA A 259 -28.79 -0.87 -6.05
CA ALA A 259 -29.87 -1.25 -5.15
C ALA A 259 -31.00 -0.22 -5.23
N ALA A 260 -32.24 -0.62 -4.94
CA ALA A 260 -33.33 0.33 -4.83
C ALA A 260 -33.01 1.44 -3.82
N TYR A 261 -33.22 2.70 -4.19
CA TYR A 261 -33.00 3.83 -3.29
C TYR A 261 -34.02 3.80 -2.12
N LYS A 262 -33.51 3.87 -0.89
CA LYS A 262 -34.31 3.73 0.34
C LYS A 262 -34.91 5.03 0.84
N GLY A 263 -34.51 6.18 0.29
CA GLY A 263 -35.06 7.51 0.65
C GLY A 263 -36.37 7.83 -0.08
N LYS A 264 -37.05 8.86 0.36
CA LYS A 264 -38.34 9.32 -0.23
C LYS A 264 -38.15 10.27 -1.42
N GLU A 265 -37.03 11.02 -1.43
CA GLU A 265 -36.80 12.13 -2.40
C GLU A 265 -36.61 11.60 -3.84
N PHE A 266 -36.07 10.39 -4.00
CA PHE A 266 -35.83 9.76 -5.30
C PHE A 266 -36.49 8.37 -5.37
N ALA A 267 -37.72 8.26 -4.89
CA ALA A 267 -38.47 7.02 -4.91
C ALA A 267 -38.52 6.41 -6.32
N GLY A 268 -38.30 5.10 -6.43
CA GLY A 268 -38.26 4.37 -7.71
C GLY A 268 -36.94 4.45 -8.46
N LYS A 269 -35.95 5.18 -7.94
CA LYS A 269 -34.58 5.20 -8.51
C LYS A 269 -33.65 4.17 -7.86
N GLN A 270 -32.50 3.97 -8.48
CA GLN A 270 -31.45 3.08 -8.03
C GLN A 270 -30.35 3.86 -7.31
N PHE A 271 -29.86 3.33 -6.20
CA PHE A 271 -28.68 3.79 -5.49
C PHE A 271 -27.47 3.04 -6.01
N ILE A 272 -26.41 3.78 -6.32
CA ILE A 272 -25.14 3.29 -6.82
C ILE A 272 -24.06 3.63 -5.82
N TRP A 273 -23.19 2.67 -5.55
CA TRP A 273 -21.96 2.83 -4.80
C TRP A 273 -20.81 2.32 -5.66
N GLN A 274 -19.86 3.18 -5.93
CA GLN A 274 -18.67 2.85 -6.71
C GLN A 274 -17.41 3.32 -5.99
N MET A 275 -16.31 2.65 -6.23
CA MET A 275 -15.01 3.06 -5.71
C MET A 275 -13.95 2.92 -6.82
N SER A 276 -12.91 3.78 -6.76
CA SER A 276 -11.77 3.70 -7.65
C SER A 276 -10.71 2.78 -7.02
N PRO A 277 -10.52 1.55 -7.50
CA PRO A 277 -9.56 0.60 -6.91
C PRO A 277 -8.12 1.09 -7.04
N GLU A 278 -7.77 1.75 -8.13
CA GLU A 278 -6.43 2.28 -8.39
C GLU A 278 -6.01 3.45 -7.49
N ASP A 279 -6.99 4.16 -6.93
CA ASP A 279 -6.78 5.29 -6.01
C ASP A 279 -6.95 4.89 -4.53
N CYS A 280 -7.43 3.68 -4.28
CA CYS A 280 -7.59 3.14 -2.93
C CYS A 280 -6.24 2.81 -2.30
N THR A 281 -6.10 3.04 -0.98
CA THR A 281 -4.90 2.69 -0.21
C THR A 281 -5.07 1.44 0.66
N GLY A 282 -6.25 0.80 0.64
CA GLY A 282 -6.53 -0.39 1.44
C GLY A 282 -6.62 -0.13 2.95
N CYS A 283 -6.82 1.12 3.40
CA CYS A 283 -6.74 1.49 4.82
C CYS A 283 -7.87 0.93 5.71
N GLY A 284 -8.97 0.41 5.15
CA GLY A 284 -10.08 -0.22 5.87
C GLY A 284 -10.96 0.73 6.71
N ILE A 285 -10.75 2.06 6.69
CA ILE A 285 -11.52 3.03 7.48
C ILE A 285 -13.01 2.98 7.14
N CYS A 286 -13.34 2.84 5.85
CA CYS A 286 -14.73 2.72 5.37
C CYS A 286 -15.44 1.48 5.97
N VAL A 287 -14.73 0.36 6.08
CA VAL A 287 -15.26 -0.86 6.72
C VAL A 287 -15.45 -0.65 8.21
N SER A 288 -14.47 -0.03 8.89
CA SER A 288 -14.56 0.27 10.32
C SER A 288 -15.77 1.18 10.63
N ALA A 289 -15.98 2.22 9.81
CA ALA A 289 -17.08 3.19 9.97
C ALA A 289 -18.45 2.65 9.55
N CYS A 290 -18.52 1.56 8.77
CA CYS A 290 -19.78 0.98 8.32
C CYS A 290 -20.58 0.41 9.49
N PRO A 291 -21.82 0.91 9.76
CA PRO A 291 -22.65 0.42 10.86
C PRO A 291 -23.51 -0.80 10.47
N ALA A 292 -23.69 -1.04 9.16
CA ALA A 292 -24.58 -2.08 8.65
C ALA A 292 -23.88 -3.45 8.72
N LYS A 293 -24.48 -4.37 9.47
CA LYS A 293 -24.01 -5.75 9.63
C LYS A 293 -24.97 -6.71 8.93
N ASN A 294 -24.44 -7.76 8.35
CA ASN A 294 -25.23 -8.86 7.82
C ASN A 294 -25.91 -9.60 8.99
N LYS A 295 -27.22 -9.82 8.90
CA LYS A 295 -28.00 -10.47 9.95
C LYS A 295 -27.69 -11.97 10.07
N ALA A 296 -27.34 -12.61 8.95
CA ALA A 296 -26.99 -14.02 8.90
C ALA A 296 -25.54 -14.29 9.33
N ASP A 297 -24.64 -13.34 9.08
CA ASP A 297 -23.23 -13.41 9.47
C ASP A 297 -22.77 -12.06 10.04
N PRO A 298 -22.87 -11.84 11.35
CA PRO A 298 -22.49 -10.58 11.99
C PRO A 298 -21.02 -10.18 11.85
N SER A 299 -20.15 -11.10 11.43
CA SER A 299 -18.75 -10.80 11.11
C SER A 299 -18.62 -9.98 9.84
N LYS A 300 -19.60 -10.06 8.91
CA LYS A 300 -19.67 -9.33 7.66
C LYS A 300 -20.52 -8.06 7.78
N LYS A 301 -20.08 -7.04 7.09
CA LYS A 301 -20.76 -5.75 6.97
C LYS A 301 -21.26 -5.53 5.54
N ALA A 302 -21.92 -4.38 5.31
CA ALA A 302 -22.25 -3.95 3.96
C ALA A 302 -21.02 -3.56 3.12
N ILE A 303 -19.85 -3.39 3.75
CA ILE A 303 -18.57 -3.19 3.09
C ILE A 303 -17.56 -4.07 3.80
N ASN A 304 -16.84 -4.89 3.05
CA ASN A 304 -15.78 -5.76 3.55
C ASN A 304 -14.54 -5.60 2.67
N MET A 305 -13.35 -5.81 3.24
CA MET A 305 -12.12 -5.86 2.44
C MET A 305 -12.01 -7.20 1.74
N ASP A 306 -11.60 -7.18 0.48
CA ASP A 306 -11.28 -8.36 -0.31
C ASP A 306 -10.10 -8.08 -1.24
N HIS A 307 -9.43 -9.11 -1.70
CA HIS A 307 -8.28 -8.99 -2.60
C HIS A 307 -8.67 -8.31 -3.90
N ILE A 308 -7.88 -7.31 -4.31
CA ILE A 308 -8.15 -6.52 -5.52
C ILE A 308 -8.24 -7.40 -6.78
N GLU A 309 -7.44 -8.46 -6.85
CA GLU A 309 -7.39 -9.39 -7.98
C GLU A 309 -8.74 -10.07 -8.28
N ASN A 310 -9.59 -10.20 -7.26
CA ASN A 310 -10.92 -10.78 -7.39
C ASN A 310 -11.95 -9.82 -8.04
N HIS A 311 -11.58 -8.53 -8.21
CA HIS A 311 -12.50 -7.45 -8.58
C HIS A 311 -11.97 -6.55 -9.71
N LEU A 312 -10.93 -6.97 -10.44
CA LEU A 312 -10.34 -6.18 -11.54
C LEU A 312 -11.27 -6.06 -12.76
N GLU A 313 -12.28 -6.92 -12.87
CA GLU A 313 -13.24 -6.93 -13.98
C GLU A 313 -14.59 -6.26 -13.62
N GLU A 314 -14.80 -5.86 -12.37
CA GLU A 314 -16.01 -5.17 -11.88
C GLU A 314 -15.87 -3.62 -12.01
#